data_d48361330b095e4cfb83e41b9fcef66b
#
_entry.id   d48361330b095e4cfb83e41b9fcef66b
#
_cell.length_a   1.000
_cell.length_b   1.000
_cell.length_c   1.000
_cell.angle_alpha   90.00
_cell.angle_beta   90.00
_cell.angle_gamma   90.00
#
_symmetry.space_group_name_H-M   'P 1'
#
loop_
_entity.id
_entity.type
_entity.pdbx_description
1 polymer ?
#
loop_
_entity_poly.entity_id
_entity_poly.type
_entity_poly.pdbx_seq_one_letter_code
_entity_poly.pdbx_strand_id
1 'polypeptide(L)'
;MTRARSGKTVTQGRKRLRRLTKGFRLSRHNLIRQSQHTLIRGRVFAFRDRKAKKRSFRRLWIVRVSAACRMRGVRYSEFISGLQKAHVELDRKSLADLAIHDPDTFTRIVELVRQAA
;
A
#
# COMPACT_ATOMS: atom_id res chain seq x y z
N MET A 1 -22.09 -19.86 46.21
CA MET A 1 -21.12 -20.70 45.47
C MET A 1 -20.99 -20.19 44.04
N THR A 2 -19.79 -19.81 43.61
CA THR A 2 -19.52 -19.43 42.24
C THR A 2 -19.53 -20.67 41.33
N ARG A 3 -20.39 -20.66 40.31
CA ARG A 3 -20.50 -21.76 39.36
C ARG A 3 -19.22 -21.86 38.52
N ALA A 4 -18.58 -23.01 38.49
CA ALA A 4 -17.41 -23.24 37.63
C ALA A 4 -17.79 -23.08 36.16
N ARG A 5 -17.09 -22.23 35.42
CA ARG A 5 -17.29 -22.05 33.98
C ARG A 5 -16.72 -23.25 33.22
N SER A 6 -17.43 -23.67 32.18
CA SER A 6 -17.00 -24.76 31.31
C SER A 6 -15.59 -24.47 30.74
N GLY A 7 -14.65 -25.39 30.91
CA GLY A 7 -13.29 -25.33 30.33
C GLY A 7 -13.26 -25.35 28.80
N LYS A 8 -14.37 -25.71 28.15
CA LYS A 8 -14.53 -25.77 26.70
C LYS A 8 -14.23 -24.43 26.03
N THR A 9 -14.83 -23.33 26.54
CA THR A 9 -14.63 -21.97 25.98
C THR A 9 -13.19 -21.51 26.06
N VAL A 10 -12.54 -21.74 27.20
CA VAL A 10 -11.11 -21.40 27.41
C VAL A 10 -10.22 -22.20 26.46
N THR A 11 -10.48 -23.50 26.32
CA THR A 11 -9.73 -24.39 25.43
C THR A 11 -9.91 -23.99 23.97
N GLN A 12 -11.13 -23.65 23.56
CA GLN A 12 -11.40 -23.16 22.18
C GLN A 12 -10.67 -21.82 21.92
N GLY A 13 -10.67 -20.89 22.83
CA GLY A 13 -9.93 -19.64 22.75
C GLY A 13 -8.42 -19.86 22.55
N ARG A 14 -7.83 -20.77 23.35
CA ARG A 14 -6.42 -21.16 23.24
C ARG A 14 -6.10 -21.83 21.91
N LYS A 15 -6.93 -22.76 21.42
CA LYS A 15 -6.78 -23.40 20.10
C LYS A 15 -6.84 -22.38 18.98
N ARG A 16 -7.78 -21.41 19.03
CA ARG A 16 -7.89 -20.32 18.05
C ARG A 16 -6.64 -19.44 18.04
N LEU A 17 -6.12 -19.05 19.20
CA LEU A 17 -4.89 -18.27 19.30
C LEU A 17 -3.69 -19.00 18.69
N ARG A 18 -3.49 -20.28 19.05
CA ARG A 18 -2.40 -21.10 18.50
C ARG A 18 -2.48 -21.23 16.98
N ARG A 19 -3.68 -21.36 16.42
CA ARG A 19 -3.87 -21.37 14.96
C ARG A 19 -3.45 -20.08 14.30
N LEU A 20 -3.76 -18.92 14.93
CA LEU A 20 -3.38 -17.60 14.42
C LEU A 20 -1.89 -17.27 14.57
N THR A 21 -1.22 -17.91 15.51
CA THR A 21 0.22 -17.73 15.78
C THR A 21 1.08 -18.87 15.25
N LYS A 22 0.49 -19.77 14.47
CA LYS A 22 1.22 -20.85 13.80
C LYS A 22 2.34 -20.26 12.92
N GLY A 23 3.55 -20.79 13.05
CA GLY A 23 4.73 -20.28 12.34
C GLY A 23 5.47 -19.14 13.03
N PHE A 24 5.00 -18.62 14.16
CA PHE A 24 5.75 -17.65 14.93
C PHE A 24 6.94 -18.34 15.63
N ARG A 25 8.07 -17.65 15.70
CA ARG A 25 9.31 -18.20 16.26
C ARG A 25 9.31 -18.24 17.79
N LEU A 26 10.03 -19.19 18.37
CA LEU A 26 10.22 -19.40 19.80
C LEU A 26 8.90 -19.53 20.56
N SER A 27 8.85 -18.98 21.78
CA SER A 27 7.69 -19.03 22.67
C SER A 27 6.44 -18.24 22.20
N ARG A 28 6.59 -17.46 21.12
CA ARG A 28 5.50 -16.63 20.59
C ARG A 28 4.36 -17.43 19.93
N HIS A 29 4.54 -18.72 19.67
CA HIS A 29 3.48 -19.63 19.21
C HIS A 29 2.98 -20.58 20.30
N ASN A 30 3.76 -20.80 21.37
CA ASN A 30 3.45 -21.75 22.44
C ASN A 30 2.85 -21.09 23.70
N LEU A 31 3.46 -20.01 24.18
CA LEU A 31 3.04 -19.32 25.39
C LEU A 31 1.92 -18.32 25.07
N ILE A 32 0.76 -18.51 25.68
CA ILE A 32 -0.46 -17.74 25.39
C ILE A 32 -0.23 -16.25 25.54
N ARG A 33 0.40 -15.80 26.64
CA ARG A 33 0.67 -14.37 26.89
C ARG A 33 1.52 -13.75 25.79
N GLN A 34 2.61 -14.41 25.41
CA GLN A 34 3.52 -13.92 24.36
C GLN A 34 2.88 -13.98 22.96
N SER A 35 2.14 -15.05 22.68
CA SER A 35 1.39 -15.22 21.44
C SER A 35 0.36 -14.11 21.25
N GLN A 36 -0.42 -13.83 22.28
CA GLN A 36 -1.45 -12.80 22.25
C GLN A 36 -0.86 -11.40 22.02
N HIS A 37 0.17 -11.04 22.80
CA HIS A 37 0.85 -9.76 22.67
C HIS A 37 1.46 -9.57 21.27
N THR A 38 2.15 -10.59 20.75
CA THR A 38 2.76 -10.55 19.42
C THR A 38 1.71 -10.44 18.31
N LEU A 39 0.61 -11.19 18.43
CA LEU A 39 -0.50 -11.14 17.47
C LEU A 39 -1.16 -9.75 17.43
N ILE A 40 -1.42 -9.15 18.60
CA ILE A 40 -2.00 -7.82 18.70
C ILE A 40 -1.07 -6.79 18.05
N ARG A 41 0.23 -6.80 18.40
CA ARG A 41 1.20 -5.88 17.78
C ARG A 41 1.28 -6.07 16.26
N GLY A 42 1.33 -7.30 15.79
CA GLY A 42 1.34 -7.60 14.35
C GLY A 42 0.12 -7.01 13.64
N ARG A 43 -1.06 -7.09 14.24
CA ARG A 43 -2.29 -6.50 13.67
C ARG A 43 -2.28 -4.98 13.66
N VAL A 44 -1.76 -4.35 14.71
CA VAL A 44 -1.59 -2.89 14.78
C VAL A 44 -0.63 -2.41 13.68
N PHE A 45 0.51 -3.08 13.53
CA PHE A 45 1.45 -2.76 12.44
C PHE A 45 0.84 -3.00 11.07
N ALA A 46 0.13 -4.11 10.85
CA ALA A 46 -0.54 -4.37 9.59
C ALA A 46 -1.58 -3.28 9.24
N PHE A 47 -2.32 -2.79 10.22
CA PHE A 47 -3.25 -1.68 10.01
C PHE A 47 -2.53 -0.39 9.58
N ARG A 48 -1.46 -0.03 10.30
CA ARG A 48 -0.63 1.14 9.99
C ARG A 48 -0.01 1.02 8.58
N ASP A 49 0.56 -0.14 8.28
CA ASP A 49 1.34 -0.35 7.06
C ASP A 49 0.46 -0.45 5.81
N ARG A 50 -0.80 -0.88 5.93
CA ARG A 50 -1.77 -0.76 4.81
C ARG A 50 -1.99 0.70 4.40
N LYS A 51 -1.99 1.64 5.35
CA LYS A 51 -2.07 3.09 5.05
C LYS A 51 -0.75 3.62 4.50
N ALA A 52 0.38 3.19 5.08
CA ALA A 52 1.71 3.57 4.61
C ALA A 52 1.98 3.06 3.18
N LYS A 53 1.56 1.84 2.85
CA LYS A 53 1.69 1.24 1.52
C LYS A 53 1.09 2.14 0.43
N LYS A 54 -0.13 2.65 0.63
CA LYS A 54 -0.77 3.56 -0.33
C LYS A 54 0.06 4.82 -0.58
N ARG A 55 0.62 5.43 0.47
CA ARG A 55 1.48 6.62 0.37
C ARG A 55 2.79 6.30 -0.34
N SER A 56 3.38 5.15 -0.07
CA SER A 56 4.64 4.72 -0.67
C SER A 56 4.49 4.47 -2.17
N PHE A 57 3.42 3.79 -2.59
CA PHE A 57 3.15 3.60 -4.02
C PHE A 57 2.87 4.92 -4.73
N ARG A 58 2.10 5.83 -4.13
CA ARG A 58 1.87 7.15 -4.73
C ARG A 58 3.18 7.92 -4.92
N ARG A 59 4.09 7.89 -3.94
CA ARG A 59 5.42 8.50 -4.07
C ARG A 59 6.22 7.89 -5.22
N LEU A 60 6.22 6.56 -5.32
CA LEU A 60 6.89 5.84 -6.39
C LEU A 60 6.37 6.26 -7.78
N TRP A 61 5.05 6.31 -7.97
CA TRP A 61 4.47 6.76 -9.24
C TRP A 61 4.84 8.21 -9.57
N ILE A 62 4.83 9.10 -8.59
CA ILE A 62 5.24 10.50 -8.78
C ILE A 62 6.71 10.57 -9.21
N VAL A 63 7.60 9.80 -8.61
CA VAL A 63 9.03 9.77 -8.99
C VAL A 63 9.19 9.29 -10.43
N ARG A 64 8.50 8.21 -10.82
CA ARG A 64 8.55 7.66 -12.19
C ARG A 64 8.05 8.67 -13.23
N VAL A 65 6.88 9.24 -13.01
CA VAL A 65 6.31 10.27 -13.90
C VAL A 65 7.20 11.51 -13.96
N SER A 66 7.74 11.96 -12.82
CA SER A 66 8.65 13.11 -12.76
C SER A 66 9.94 12.87 -13.56
N ALA A 67 10.52 11.68 -13.48
CA ALA A 67 11.68 11.30 -14.27
C ALA A 67 11.36 11.32 -15.77
N ALA A 68 10.24 10.71 -16.18
CA ALA A 68 9.81 10.68 -17.57
C ALA A 68 9.49 12.07 -18.14
N CYS A 69 8.92 12.95 -17.33
CA CYS A 69 8.68 14.35 -17.71
C CYS A 69 9.99 15.12 -17.91
N ARG A 70 10.97 14.95 -16.98
CA ARG A 70 12.29 15.60 -17.08
C ARG A 70 13.06 15.20 -18.33
N MET A 71 13.01 13.93 -18.69
CA MET A 71 13.61 13.44 -19.95
C MET A 71 13.03 14.13 -21.19
N ARG A 72 11.82 14.67 -21.10
CA ARG A 72 11.12 15.40 -22.18
C ARG A 72 11.12 16.92 -21.97
N GLY A 73 11.88 17.44 -21.00
CA GLY A 73 12.02 18.87 -20.72
C GLY A 73 10.78 19.54 -20.14
N VAL A 74 9.92 18.79 -19.42
CA VAL A 74 8.70 19.31 -18.76
C VAL A 74 8.80 19.09 -17.27
N ARG A 75 8.35 20.07 -16.47
CA ARG A 75 8.24 19.93 -15.02
C ARG A 75 7.00 19.12 -14.67
N TYR A 76 7.08 18.33 -13.60
CA TYR A 76 5.96 17.52 -13.12
C TYR A 76 4.69 18.36 -12.81
N SER A 77 4.87 19.54 -12.20
CA SER A 77 3.76 20.45 -11.88
C SER A 77 3.04 20.97 -13.13
N GLU A 78 3.80 21.37 -14.14
CA GLU A 78 3.30 21.82 -15.45
C GLU A 78 2.55 20.69 -16.15
N PHE A 79 3.11 19.49 -16.14
CA PHE A 79 2.48 18.31 -16.72
C PHE A 79 1.13 17.98 -16.07
N ILE A 80 1.05 17.97 -14.73
CA ILE A 80 -0.22 17.70 -14.02
C ILE A 80 -1.24 18.81 -14.25
N SER A 81 -0.82 20.08 -14.24
CA SER A 81 -1.70 21.20 -14.55
C SER A 81 -2.24 21.13 -15.99
N GLY A 82 -1.37 20.80 -16.93
CA GLY A 82 -1.77 20.66 -18.33
C GLY A 82 -2.71 19.48 -18.58
N LEU A 83 -2.52 18.34 -17.89
CA LEU A 83 -3.49 17.23 -17.95
C LEU A 83 -4.88 17.64 -17.47
N GLN A 84 -4.96 18.45 -16.40
CA GLN A 84 -6.23 18.98 -15.92
C GLN A 84 -6.90 19.92 -16.92
N LYS A 85 -6.13 20.82 -17.55
CA LYS A 85 -6.62 21.71 -18.60
C LYS A 85 -7.07 20.97 -19.86
N ALA A 86 -6.35 19.91 -20.23
CA ALA A 86 -6.70 19.03 -21.34
C ALA A 86 -7.84 18.05 -21.04
N HIS A 87 -8.43 18.08 -19.83
CA HIS A 87 -9.47 17.17 -19.37
C HIS A 87 -9.08 15.68 -19.49
N VAL A 88 -7.80 15.36 -19.32
CA VAL A 88 -7.29 13.97 -19.37
C VAL A 88 -7.36 13.36 -17.98
N GLU A 89 -8.27 12.41 -17.77
CA GLU A 89 -8.51 11.73 -16.50
C GLU A 89 -7.67 10.45 -16.35
N LEU A 90 -6.33 10.58 -16.44
CA LEU A 90 -5.43 9.47 -16.15
C LEU A 90 -4.89 9.54 -14.73
N ASP A 91 -4.92 8.42 -14.01
CA ASP A 91 -4.36 8.33 -12.68
C ASP A 91 -2.82 8.21 -12.71
N ARG A 92 -2.17 8.49 -11.57
CA ARG A 92 -0.71 8.45 -11.46
C ARG A 92 -0.13 7.07 -11.68
N LYS A 93 -0.90 6.02 -11.38
CA LYS A 93 -0.49 4.63 -11.59
C LYS A 93 -0.40 4.34 -13.07
N SER A 94 -1.45 4.64 -13.84
CA SER A 94 -1.49 4.44 -15.29
C SER A 94 -0.43 5.27 -16.00
N LEU A 95 -0.24 6.54 -15.60
CA LEU A 95 0.83 7.38 -16.14
C LEU A 95 2.23 6.82 -15.85
N ALA A 96 2.47 6.30 -14.66
CA ALA A 96 3.75 5.68 -14.32
C ALA A 96 3.99 4.36 -15.05
N ASP A 97 2.94 3.64 -15.37
CA ASP A 97 2.97 2.39 -16.11
C ASP A 97 3.27 2.65 -17.59
N LEU A 98 2.57 3.61 -18.21
CA LEU A 98 2.85 4.11 -19.55
C LEU A 98 4.29 4.64 -19.68
N ALA A 99 4.77 5.39 -18.70
CA ALA A 99 6.13 5.93 -18.73
C ALA A 99 7.22 4.85 -18.79
N ILE A 100 6.95 3.62 -18.36
CA ILE A 100 7.89 2.49 -18.35
C ILE A 100 7.69 1.58 -19.56
N HIS A 101 6.45 1.19 -19.83
CA HIS A 101 6.13 0.16 -20.80
C HIS A 101 5.84 0.71 -22.20
N ASP A 102 5.35 1.96 -22.28
CA ASP A 102 5.04 2.62 -23.55
C ASP A 102 5.47 4.10 -23.51
N PRO A 103 6.79 4.35 -23.67
CA PRO A 103 7.34 5.70 -23.64
C PRO A 103 6.85 6.58 -24.81
N ASP A 104 6.43 5.99 -25.92
CA ASP A 104 5.95 6.70 -27.11
C ASP A 104 4.56 7.29 -26.84
N THR A 105 3.64 6.50 -26.30
CA THR A 105 2.33 6.99 -25.85
C THR A 105 2.47 8.06 -24.76
N PHE A 106 3.39 7.89 -23.83
CA PHE A 106 3.67 8.92 -22.84
C PHE A 106 4.16 10.22 -23.47
N THR A 107 4.99 10.16 -24.54
CA THR A 107 5.45 11.34 -25.27
C THR A 107 4.30 12.08 -25.95
N ARG A 108 3.37 11.35 -26.58
CA ARG A 108 2.16 11.94 -27.17
C ARG A 108 1.30 12.67 -26.13
N ILE A 109 1.18 12.10 -24.93
CA ILE A 109 0.47 12.75 -23.81
C ILE A 109 1.17 14.06 -23.41
N VAL A 110 2.51 14.07 -23.36
CA VAL A 110 3.29 15.28 -23.04
C VAL A 110 3.10 16.36 -24.10
N GLU A 111 3.07 15.99 -25.37
CA GLU A 111 2.80 16.92 -26.49
C GLU A 111 1.39 17.52 -26.41
N LEU A 112 0.38 16.69 -26.14
CA LEU A 112 -0.99 17.15 -25.95
C LEU A 112 -1.09 18.15 -24.78
N VAL A 113 -0.41 17.87 -23.68
CA VAL A 113 -0.34 18.77 -22.52
C VAL A 113 0.33 20.10 -22.85
N ARG A 114 1.38 20.10 -23.71
CA ARG A 114 2.05 21.32 -24.16
C ARG A 114 1.14 22.20 -25.03
N GLN A 115 0.27 21.57 -25.84
CA GLN A 115 -0.69 22.29 -26.68
C GLN A 115 -1.83 22.92 -25.88
N ALA A 116 -2.15 22.35 -24.70
CA ALA A 116 -3.20 22.83 -23.81
C ALA A 116 -2.73 23.85 -22.76
N ALA A 117 -1.41 24.07 -22.65
CA ALA A 117 -0.82 24.95 -21.65
C ALA A 117 -0.88 26.41 -22.08
#